data_711912821e3833f47e0cc457c7388dec
#
_entry.id   711912821e3833f47e0cc457c7388dec
#
_cell.length_a   1.000
_cell.length_b   1.000
_cell.length_c   1.000
_cell.angle_alpha   90.00
_cell.angle_beta   90.00
_cell.angle_gamma   90.00
#
_symmetry.space_group_name_H-M   'P 1'
#
loop_
_entity.id
_entity.type
_entity.pdbx_description
1 polymer ?
#
loop_
_entity_poly.entity_id
_entity_poly.type
_entity_poly.pdbx_seq_one_letter_code
_entity_poly.pdbx_strand_id
1 'polypeptide(L)'
;AEIGQMQQDNERSPVWETKLVESVAEQTQLLDIAERENLLHLQRQRHLAAHPVVNANFQLHRPNRDTSRALIRNALDGLLTKSPILSKQIVDELSEDLEQASGILIDDKRLKAYLESKYFSRFNPEVEKAVFKAFWKFVFRLSDEKCEMNRAINYSALKLLYSRNPGQFCAQIDANRDYFSTIATGGAALVCLIHFLSRSNQ
;
A
#
# COMPACT_ATOMS: atom_id res chain seq x y z
N ALA A 1 -15.59 8.41 3.23
CA ALA A 1 -16.82 8.68 4.00
C ALA A 1 -16.50 8.93 5.48
N GLU A 2 -15.67 8.13 6.14
CA GLU A 2 -15.31 8.27 7.56
C GLU A 2 -14.56 9.58 7.90
N ILE A 3 -13.58 9.97 7.10
CA ILE A 3 -12.80 11.22 7.31
C ILE A 3 -13.71 12.45 7.21
N GLY A 4 -14.64 12.46 6.26
CA GLY A 4 -15.62 13.57 6.12
C GLY A 4 -16.59 13.65 7.30
N GLN A 5 -16.96 12.50 7.87
CA GLN A 5 -17.82 12.43 9.04
C GLN A 5 -17.07 12.82 10.31
N MET A 6 -15.81 12.41 10.46
CA MET A 6 -14.92 12.87 11.52
C MET A 6 -14.68 14.37 11.47
N GLN A 7 -14.57 14.98 10.28
CA GLN A 7 -14.44 16.43 10.13
C GLN A 7 -15.73 17.16 10.55
N GLN A 8 -16.91 16.69 10.16
CA GLN A 8 -18.19 17.30 10.53
C GLN A 8 -18.51 17.18 12.03
N ASP A 9 -18.18 16.04 12.63
CA ASP A 9 -18.40 15.82 14.06
C ASP A 9 -17.41 16.61 14.94
N ASN A 10 -16.31 17.06 14.40
CA ASN A 10 -15.15 17.58 15.13
C ASN A 10 -14.71 19.02 14.77
N GLU A 11 -15.45 19.76 13.94
CA GLU A 11 -15.13 21.17 13.65
C GLU A 11 -15.00 22.06 14.91
N ARG A 12 -15.37 21.55 16.06
CA ARG A 12 -15.35 22.23 17.36
C ARG A 12 -14.40 21.65 18.41
N SER A 13 -13.67 20.56 18.11
CA SER A 13 -12.85 19.88 19.10
C SER A 13 -11.48 19.46 18.54
N PRO A 14 -10.35 19.80 19.23
CA PRO A 14 -9.00 19.40 18.81
C PRO A 14 -8.76 17.86 18.90
N VAL A 15 -9.75 17.10 19.33
CA VAL A 15 -9.66 15.64 19.53
C VAL A 15 -9.65 14.88 18.20
N TRP A 16 -10.14 15.45 17.11
CA TRP A 16 -10.20 14.76 15.81
C TRP A 16 -8.82 14.37 15.25
N GLU A 17 -7.81 15.22 15.45
CA GLU A 17 -6.45 14.94 14.99
C GLU A 17 -5.84 13.74 15.73
N THR A 18 -6.07 13.63 17.04
CA THR A 18 -5.64 12.48 17.84
C THR A 18 -6.34 11.21 17.34
N LYS A 19 -7.66 11.26 17.18
CA LYS A 19 -8.44 10.13 16.65
C LYS A 19 -8.00 9.72 15.25
N LEU A 20 -7.63 10.66 14.39
CA LEU A 20 -7.13 10.36 13.06
C LEU A 20 -5.80 9.58 13.13
N VAL A 21 -4.85 10.03 13.95
CA VAL A 21 -3.57 9.34 14.13
C VAL A 21 -3.78 7.94 14.70
N GLU A 22 -4.67 7.79 15.67
CA GLU A 22 -5.02 6.49 16.26
C GLU A 22 -5.70 5.57 15.25
N SER A 23 -6.69 6.06 14.52
CA SER A 23 -7.37 5.30 13.46
C SER A 23 -6.41 4.84 12.36
N VAL A 24 -5.50 5.70 11.91
CA VAL A 24 -4.47 5.33 10.93
C VAL A 24 -3.54 4.25 11.48
N ALA A 25 -3.10 4.38 12.73
CA ALA A 25 -2.22 3.39 13.35
C ALA A 25 -2.89 2.02 13.49
N GLU A 26 -4.17 1.99 13.88
CA GLU A 26 -4.92 0.75 14.14
C GLU A 26 -5.42 0.08 12.85
N GLN A 27 -5.95 0.85 11.91
CA GLN A 27 -6.61 0.30 10.72
C GLN A 27 -5.66 0.02 9.57
N THR A 28 -4.59 0.80 9.42
CA THR A 28 -3.75 0.73 8.22
C THR A 28 -2.37 0.12 8.47
N GLN A 29 -1.94 0.01 9.72
CA GLN A 29 -0.55 -0.36 10.09
C GLN A 29 0.51 0.53 9.41
N LEU A 30 0.12 1.74 8.96
CA LEU A 30 1.01 2.71 8.33
C LEU A 30 2.04 3.27 9.30
N LEU A 31 1.69 3.33 10.56
CA LEU A 31 2.51 3.87 11.63
C LEU A 31 2.97 2.73 12.55
N ASP A 32 4.27 2.68 12.82
CA ASP A 32 4.76 1.91 13.95
C ASP A 32 4.50 2.67 15.27
N ILE A 33 4.78 2.00 16.39
CA ILE A 33 4.52 2.55 17.73
C ILE A 33 5.31 3.86 17.93
N ALA A 34 6.58 3.91 17.50
CA ALA A 34 7.44 5.08 17.69
C ALA A 34 6.96 6.27 16.84
N GLU A 35 6.53 6.01 15.62
CA GLU A 35 6.00 7.03 14.71
C GLU A 35 4.68 7.62 15.19
N ARG A 36 3.78 6.75 15.65
CA ARG A 36 2.53 7.17 16.29
C ARG A 36 2.80 8.10 17.48
N GLU A 37 3.70 7.72 18.38
CA GLU A 37 4.07 8.54 19.54
C GLU A 37 4.73 9.86 19.13
N ASN A 38 5.58 9.87 18.09
CA ASN A 38 6.17 11.08 17.54
C ASN A 38 5.10 12.06 17.01
N LEU A 39 4.09 11.56 16.29
CA LEU A 39 2.99 12.38 15.79
C LEU A 39 2.12 12.95 16.92
N LEU A 40 1.78 12.13 17.91
CA LEU A 40 1.02 12.57 19.09
C LEU A 40 1.81 13.61 19.91
N HIS A 41 3.14 13.43 20.00
CA HIS A 41 4.01 14.41 20.66
C HIS A 41 4.07 15.74 19.87
N LEU A 42 4.21 15.68 18.54
CA LEU A 42 4.18 16.88 17.68
C LEU A 42 2.85 17.64 17.86
N GLN A 43 1.73 16.95 17.85
CA GLN A 43 0.40 17.51 18.07
C GLN A 43 0.30 18.20 19.45
N ARG A 44 0.80 17.54 20.49
CA ARG A 44 0.81 18.10 21.86
C ARG A 44 1.65 19.37 21.94
N GLN A 45 2.84 19.40 21.33
CA GLN A 45 3.69 20.57 21.28
C GLN A 45 3.03 21.74 20.49
N ARG A 46 2.37 21.41 19.37
CA ARG A 46 1.60 22.39 18.61
C ARG A 46 0.45 22.98 19.45
N HIS A 47 -0.28 22.15 20.17
CA HIS A 47 -1.39 22.59 21.03
C HIS A 47 -0.90 23.52 22.15
N LEU A 48 0.20 23.17 22.83
CA LEU A 48 0.80 24.01 23.87
C LEU A 48 1.33 25.34 23.31
N ALA A 49 1.80 25.38 22.07
CA ALA A 49 2.24 26.61 21.43
C ALA A 49 1.08 27.50 20.95
N ALA A 50 -0.01 26.88 20.48
CA ALA A 50 -1.21 27.59 20.01
C ALA A 50 -2.10 28.11 21.15
N HIS A 51 -2.14 27.37 22.26
CA HIS A 51 -2.87 27.71 23.46
C HIS A 51 -1.87 27.93 24.61
N PRO A 52 -1.33 29.14 24.75
CA PRO A 52 -0.24 29.40 25.68
C PRO A 52 -0.66 29.08 27.12
N VAL A 53 -0.03 28.07 27.68
CA VAL A 53 -0.13 27.71 29.10
C VAL A 53 0.94 28.48 29.84
N VAL A 54 0.51 29.24 30.83
CA VAL A 54 1.40 29.97 31.74
C VAL A 54 1.90 28.99 32.80
N ASN A 55 3.21 28.82 32.90
CA ASN A 55 3.80 28.00 33.98
C ASN A 55 3.72 28.70 35.34
N ALA A 56 4.13 28.03 36.40
CA ALA A 56 4.13 28.58 37.77
C ALA A 56 4.92 29.89 37.93
N ASN A 57 5.81 30.23 36.97
CA ASN A 57 6.62 31.46 36.96
C ASN A 57 6.03 32.51 36.00
N PHE A 58 4.78 32.38 35.58
CA PHE A 58 4.10 33.28 34.62
C PHE A 58 4.79 33.39 33.25
N GLN A 59 5.57 32.38 32.87
CA GLN A 59 6.20 32.33 31.56
C GLN A 59 5.39 31.50 30.58
N LEU A 60 5.26 31.95 29.34
CA LEU A 60 4.62 31.24 28.27
C LEU A 60 5.49 30.06 27.82
N HIS A 61 4.85 28.92 27.51
CA HIS A 61 5.53 27.82 26.86
C HIS A 61 6.15 28.27 25.52
N ARG A 62 7.47 28.15 25.41
CA ARG A 62 8.19 28.41 24.16
C ARG A 62 8.79 27.09 23.67
N PRO A 63 8.36 26.61 22.49
CA PRO A 63 8.94 25.42 21.91
C PRO A 63 10.44 25.61 21.67
N ASN A 64 11.25 24.61 22.02
CA ASN A 64 12.64 24.59 21.66
C ASN A 64 12.78 24.36 20.15
N ARG A 65 13.62 25.16 19.47
CA ARG A 65 13.84 25.11 18.03
C ARG A 65 14.32 23.73 17.56
N ASP A 66 15.23 23.10 18.32
CA ASP A 66 15.80 21.81 17.94
C ASP A 66 14.80 20.69 18.15
N THR A 67 14.01 20.74 19.23
CA THR A 67 12.91 19.79 19.45
C THR A 67 11.86 19.92 18.36
N SER A 68 11.47 21.14 17.97
CA SER A 68 10.50 21.35 16.89
C SER A 68 11.01 20.81 15.56
N ARG A 69 12.28 21.04 15.23
CA ARG A 69 12.92 20.50 14.01
C ARG A 69 12.96 18.96 14.02
N ALA A 70 13.34 18.38 15.16
CA ALA A 70 13.39 16.93 15.29
C ALA A 70 11.99 16.29 15.12
N LEU A 71 10.98 16.87 15.74
CA LEU A 71 9.60 16.38 15.64
C LEU A 71 9.04 16.50 14.22
N ILE A 72 9.30 17.63 13.54
CA ILE A 72 8.90 17.82 12.13
C ILE A 72 9.63 16.81 11.24
N ARG A 73 10.94 16.64 11.42
CA ARG A 73 11.72 15.65 10.66
C ARG A 73 11.20 14.24 10.87
N ASN A 74 10.97 13.83 12.11
CA ASN A 74 10.45 12.51 12.44
C ASN A 74 9.05 12.29 11.81
N ALA A 75 8.19 13.30 11.80
CA ALA A 75 6.89 13.22 11.16
C ALA A 75 7.01 13.12 9.63
N LEU A 76 7.93 13.86 9.02
CA LEU A 76 8.20 13.77 7.57
C LEU A 76 8.76 12.40 7.21
N ASP A 77 9.78 11.95 7.92
CA ASP A 77 10.46 10.67 7.64
C ASP A 77 9.52 9.48 7.90
N GLY A 78 8.72 9.55 8.97
CA GLY A 78 7.80 8.49 9.34
C GLY A 78 6.51 8.41 8.50
N LEU A 79 6.10 9.48 7.86
CA LEU A 79 4.82 9.53 7.13
C LEU A 79 4.97 9.81 5.64
N LEU A 80 5.75 10.85 5.26
CA LEU A 80 5.78 11.35 3.90
C LEU A 80 6.86 10.73 3.02
N THR A 81 7.95 10.25 3.63
CA THR A 81 9.04 9.60 2.89
C THR A 81 8.86 8.09 2.80
N LYS A 82 7.97 7.51 3.61
CA LYS A 82 7.63 6.09 3.47
C LYS A 82 6.96 5.83 2.14
N SER A 83 7.42 4.78 1.50
CA SER A 83 6.64 4.15 0.43
C SER A 83 5.24 3.86 0.98
N PRO A 84 4.18 4.28 0.31
CA PRO A 84 2.83 4.02 0.79
C PRO A 84 2.69 2.53 1.03
N ILE A 85 2.45 2.13 2.29
CA ILE A 85 2.14 0.76 2.70
C ILE A 85 0.71 0.43 2.21
N LEU A 86 0.38 0.90 1.06
CA LEU A 86 -0.86 0.66 0.36
C LEU A 86 -0.84 -0.69 -0.38
N SER A 87 0.24 -1.49 -0.19
CA SER A 87 0.40 -2.70 -1.00
C SER A 87 -0.75 -3.69 -0.83
N LYS A 88 -1.25 -3.87 0.39
CA LYS A 88 -2.40 -4.78 0.62
C LYS A 88 -3.69 -4.17 0.09
N GLN A 89 -3.98 -2.93 0.43
CA GLN A 89 -5.17 -2.23 -0.05
C GLN A 89 -5.16 -2.07 -1.57
N ILE A 90 -4.01 -1.72 -2.17
CA ILE A 90 -3.85 -1.67 -3.62
C ILE A 90 -4.08 -3.03 -4.27
N VAL A 91 -3.60 -4.13 -3.67
CA VAL A 91 -3.83 -5.48 -4.18
C VAL A 91 -5.31 -5.84 -4.11
N ASP A 92 -5.98 -5.53 -3.01
CA ASP A 92 -7.40 -5.79 -2.82
C ASP A 92 -8.24 -4.97 -3.84
N GLU A 93 -8.01 -3.67 -3.95
CA GLU A 93 -8.68 -2.78 -4.92
C GLU A 93 -8.43 -3.23 -6.36
N LEU A 94 -7.18 -3.53 -6.72
CA LEU A 94 -6.82 -3.99 -8.05
C LEU A 94 -7.46 -5.34 -8.37
N SER A 95 -7.52 -6.26 -7.40
CA SER A 95 -8.16 -7.56 -7.56
C SER A 95 -9.67 -7.44 -7.77
N GLU A 96 -10.34 -6.57 -7.02
CA GLU A 96 -11.77 -6.29 -7.16
C GLU A 96 -12.09 -5.62 -8.50
N ASP A 97 -11.28 -4.65 -8.92
CA ASP A 97 -11.43 -3.99 -10.21
C ASP A 97 -11.27 -4.97 -11.39
N LEU A 98 -10.29 -5.87 -11.32
CA LEU A 98 -10.07 -6.90 -12.33
C LEU A 98 -11.23 -7.88 -12.40
N GLU A 99 -11.77 -8.28 -11.25
CA GLU A 99 -12.96 -9.14 -11.18
C GLU A 99 -14.16 -8.48 -11.84
N GLN A 100 -14.45 -7.22 -11.53
CA GLN A 100 -15.56 -6.46 -12.11
C GLN A 100 -15.36 -6.20 -13.61
N ALA A 101 -14.13 -6.00 -14.02
CA ALA A 101 -13.79 -5.68 -15.41
C ALA A 101 -13.50 -6.91 -16.29
N SER A 102 -13.54 -8.13 -15.72
CA SER A 102 -13.19 -9.36 -16.43
C SER A 102 -14.00 -9.61 -17.70
N GLY A 103 -15.27 -9.19 -17.70
CA GLY A 103 -16.15 -9.28 -18.90
C GLY A 103 -15.93 -8.18 -19.94
N ILE A 104 -15.26 -7.08 -19.61
CA ILE A 104 -15.11 -5.88 -20.45
C ILE A 104 -13.68 -5.75 -20.98
N LEU A 105 -12.68 -6.12 -20.20
CA LEU A 105 -11.25 -5.99 -20.53
C LEU A 105 -10.68 -7.29 -21.11
N ILE A 106 -11.33 -7.82 -22.14
CA ILE A 106 -10.91 -9.07 -22.80
C ILE A 106 -9.64 -8.88 -23.63
N ASP A 107 -9.36 -7.65 -24.09
CA ASP A 107 -8.19 -7.34 -24.92
C ASP A 107 -6.99 -6.89 -24.06
N ASP A 108 -5.84 -7.54 -24.24
CA ASP A 108 -4.59 -7.21 -23.56
C ASP A 108 -4.18 -5.72 -23.70
N LYS A 109 -4.51 -5.07 -24.84
CA LYS A 109 -4.21 -3.63 -25.05
C LYS A 109 -5.07 -2.74 -24.16
N ARG A 110 -6.37 -3.04 -24.06
CA ARG A 110 -7.29 -2.29 -23.21
C ARG A 110 -6.96 -2.51 -21.73
N LEU A 111 -6.69 -3.74 -21.35
CA LEU A 111 -6.26 -4.08 -19.99
C LEU A 111 -4.97 -3.35 -19.62
N LYS A 112 -3.98 -3.33 -20.52
CA LYS A 112 -2.73 -2.59 -20.32
C LYS A 112 -2.98 -1.10 -20.11
N ALA A 113 -3.76 -0.46 -20.99
CA ALA A 113 -4.07 0.96 -20.89
C ALA A 113 -4.79 1.29 -19.56
N TYR A 114 -5.74 0.45 -19.17
CA TYR A 114 -6.45 0.59 -17.90
C TYR A 114 -5.52 0.48 -16.69
N LEU A 115 -4.74 -0.59 -16.60
CA LEU A 115 -3.82 -0.84 -15.50
C LEU A 115 -2.73 0.23 -15.41
N GLU A 116 -2.20 0.68 -16.55
CA GLU A 116 -1.21 1.74 -16.61
C GLU A 116 -1.76 3.07 -16.10
N SER A 117 -2.95 3.46 -16.54
CA SER A 117 -3.55 4.75 -16.16
C SER A 117 -3.98 4.80 -14.70
N LYS A 118 -4.53 3.71 -14.17
CA LYS A 118 -5.14 3.70 -12.83
C LYS A 118 -4.15 3.30 -11.73
N TYR A 119 -3.25 2.35 -12.01
CA TYR A 119 -2.40 1.72 -11.01
C TYR A 119 -0.91 1.86 -11.29
N PHE A 120 -0.42 1.30 -12.39
CA PHE A 120 1.00 1.09 -12.62
C PHE A 120 1.83 2.37 -12.69
N SER A 121 1.25 3.47 -13.21
CA SER A 121 1.90 4.79 -13.26
C SER A 121 2.21 5.37 -11.88
N ARG A 122 1.53 4.87 -10.84
CA ARG A 122 1.67 5.34 -9.45
C ARG A 122 2.47 4.38 -8.57
N PHE A 123 2.83 3.21 -9.10
CA PHE A 123 3.59 2.24 -8.34
C PHE A 123 5.05 2.67 -8.20
N ASN A 124 5.55 2.55 -6.99
CA ASN A 124 6.98 2.53 -6.76
C ASN A 124 7.51 1.08 -6.81
N PRO A 125 8.82 0.86 -6.87
CA PRO A 125 9.40 -0.49 -6.98
C PRO A 125 8.97 -1.47 -5.88
N GLU A 126 8.74 -0.98 -4.66
CA GLU A 126 8.32 -1.85 -3.54
C GLU A 126 6.86 -2.28 -3.67
N VAL A 127 5.99 -1.38 -4.11
CA VAL A 127 4.58 -1.69 -4.42
C VAL A 127 4.52 -2.66 -5.61
N GLU A 128 5.31 -2.44 -6.67
CA GLU A 128 5.37 -3.38 -7.80
C GLU A 128 5.75 -4.78 -7.36
N LYS A 129 6.79 -4.92 -6.51
CA LYS A 129 7.22 -6.21 -5.95
C LYS A 129 6.12 -6.87 -5.11
N ALA A 130 5.43 -6.09 -4.29
CA ALA A 130 4.36 -6.60 -3.43
C ALA A 130 3.15 -7.06 -4.25
N VAL A 131 2.73 -6.27 -5.24
CA VAL A 131 1.64 -6.61 -6.17
C VAL A 131 2.02 -7.84 -6.99
N PHE A 132 3.24 -7.92 -7.53
CA PHE A 132 3.72 -9.08 -8.27
C PHE A 132 3.65 -10.36 -7.42
N LYS A 133 4.13 -10.30 -6.17
CA LYS A 133 4.09 -11.43 -5.24
C LYS A 133 2.64 -11.87 -4.92
N ALA A 134 1.72 -10.92 -4.76
CA ALA A 134 0.32 -11.21 -4.51
C ALA A 134 -0.37 -11.86 -5.73
N PHE A 135 -0.16 -11.30 -6.93
CA PHE A 135 -0.71 -11.87 -8.16
C PHE A 135 -0.10 -13.22 -8.51
N TRP A 136 1.20 -13.43 -8.23
CA TRP A 136 1.81 -14.76 -8.31
C TRP A 136 1.05 -15.76 -7.44
N LYS A 137 0.71 -15.38 -6.21
CA LYS A 137 -0.07 -16.23 -5.30
C LYS A 137 -1.45 -16.57 -5.87
N PHE A 138 -2.19 -15.57 -6.38
CA PHE A 138 -3.53 -15.77 -6.93
C PHE A 138 -3.50 -16.66 -8.18
N VAL A 139 -2.51 -16.50 -9.04
CA VAL A 139 -2.42 -17.23 -10.30
C VAL A 139 -1.88 -18.63 -10.13
N PHE A 140 -0.83 -18.82 -9.31
CA PHE A 140 -0.09 -20.07 -9.30
C PHE A 140 -0.20 -20.88 -8.02
N ARG A 141 -0.56 -20.28 -6.87
CA ARG A 141 -0.51 -20.96 -5.57
C ARG A 141 -1.86 -21.26 -4.96
N LEU A 142 -2.89 -20.50 -5.27
CA LEU A 142 -4.24 -20.69 -4.74
C LEU A 142 -5.13 -21.42 -5.75
N SER A 143 -6.05 -22.23 -5.21
CA SER A 143 -7.02 -23.02 -5.99
C SER A 143 -8.43 -22.90 -5.41
N ASP A 144 -8.71 -21.82 -4.65
CA ASP A 144 -10.07 -21.52 -4.22
C ASP A 144 -10.92 -21.04 -5.43
N GLU A 145 -12.23 -21.14 -5.29
CA GLU A 145 -13.19 -20.85 -6.36
C GLU A 145 -13.01 -19.43 -6.95
N LYS A 146 -12.79 -18.43 -6.09
CA LYS A 146 -12.58 -17.05 -6.52
C LYS A 146 -11.31 -16.90 -7.36
N CYS A 147 -10.23 -17.55 -6.94
CA CYS A 147 -8.97 -17.55 -7.68
C CYS A 147 -9.11 -18.28 -9.03
N GLU A 148 -9.82 -19.39 -9.09
CA GLU A 148 -10.04 -20.12 -10.34
C GLU A 148 -10.87 -19.31 -11.34
N MET A 149 -11.95 -18.66 -10.89
CA MET A 149 -12.79 -17.80 -11.75
C MET A 149 -12.01 -16.64 -12.35
N ASN A 150 -11.14 -16.01 -11.56
CA ASN A 150 -10.40 -14.81 -11.93
C ASN A 150 -8.97 -15.09 -12.43
N ARG A 151 -8.55 -16.37 -12.53
CA ARG A 151 -7.18 -16.75 -12.87
C ARG A 151 -6.70 -16.17 -14.20
N ALA A 152 -7.53 -16.17 -15.22
CA ALA A 152 -7.18 -15.69 -16.55
C ALA A 152 -6.88 -14.19 -16.56
N ILE A 153 -7.73 -13.38 -15.94
CA ILE A 153 -7.52 -11.92 -15.86
C ILE A 153 -6.34 -11.57 -14.95
N ASN A 154 -6.20 -12.25 -13.81
CA ASN A 154 -5.07 -12.09 -12.92
C ASN A 154 -3.75 -12.48 -13.59
N TYR A 155 -3.74 -13.51 -14.41
CA TYR A 155 -2.58 -13.93 -15.21
C TYR A 155 -2.21 -12.86 -16.25
N SER A 156 -3.18 -12.28 -16.93
CA SER A 156 -2.94 -11.20 -17.87
C SER A 156 -2.36 -9.96 -17.17
N ALA A 157 -2.90 -9.59 -16.02
CA ALA A 157 -2.36 -8.50 -15.20
C ALA A 157 -0.93 -8.78 -14.73
N LEU A 158 -0.65 -10.00 -14.27
CA LEU A 158 0.70 -10.44 -13.87
C LEU A 158 1.71 -10.34 -15.02
N LYS A 159 1.34 -10.79 -16.23
CA LYS A 159 2.19 -10.67 -17.43
C LYS A 159 2.51 -9.22 -17.75
N LEU A 160 1.50 -8.36 -17.72
CA LEU A 160 1.67 -6.94 -18.00
C LEU A 160 2.57 -6.27 -16.97
N LEU A 161 2.41 -6.58 -15.70
CA LEU A 161 3.28 -6.09 -14.63
C LEU A 161 4.72 -6.58 -14.84
N TYR A 162 4.92 -7.89 -15.09
CA TYR A 162 6.24 -8.47 -15.35
C TYR A 162 6.94 -7.78 -16.52
N SER A 163 6.21 -7.47 -17.60
CA SER A 163 6.77 -6.85 -18.81
C SER A 163 7.34 -5.44 -18.59
N ARG A 164 6.99 -4.78 -17.47
CA ARG A 164 7.52 -3.43 -17.14
C ARG A 164 8.98 -3.46 -16.70
N ASN A 165 9.33 -4.43 -15.87
CA ASN A 165 10.68 -4.55 -15.34
C ASN A 165 11.05 -6.03 -15.07
N PRO A 166 11.29 -6.82 -16.14
CA PRO A 166 11.57 -8.25 -16.00
C PRO A 166 12.76 -8.55 -15.08
N GLY A 167 13.82 -7.74 -15.16
CA GLY A 167 15.03 -7.93 -14.35
C GLY A 167 14.76 -7.81 -12.85
N GLN A 168 13.94 -6.86 -12.44
CA GLN A 168 13.52 -6.69 -11.03
C GLN A 168 12.77 -7.93 -10.53
N PHE A 169 11.84 -8.44 -11.33
CA PHE A 169 11.02 -9.58 -10.92
C PHE A 169 11.78 -10.89 -10.97
N CYS A 170 12.69 -11.09 -11.91
CA CYS A 170 13.64 -12.21 -11.89
C CYS A 170 14.47 -12.21 -10.61
N ALA A 171 15.05 -11.07 -10.25
CA ALA A 171 15.82 -10.95 -9.02
C ALA A 171 14.96 -11.22 -7.76
N GLN A 172 13.69 -10.80 -7.76
CA GLN A 172 12.75 -11.10 -6.68
C GLN A 172 12.42 -12.59 -6.57
N ILE A 173 12.22 -13.27 -7.70
CA ILE A 173 11.99 -14.72 -7.76
C ILE A 173 13.22 -15.45 -7.23
N ASP A 174 14.41 -15.08 -7.67
CA ASP A 174 15.66 -15.69 -7.22
C ASP A 174 15.92 -15.50 -5.72
N ALA A 175 15.63 -14.33 -5.18
CA ALA A 175 15.79 -14.04 -3.77
C ALA A 175 14.77 -14.77 -2.87
N ASN A 176 13.63 -15.23 -3.41
CA ASN A 176 12.55 -15.86 -2.67
C ASN A 176 12.11 -17.19 -3.30
N ARG A 177 13.04 -18.03 -3.70
CA ARG A 177 12.79 -19.28 -4.45
C ARG A 177 11.75 -20.18 -3.80
N ASP A 178 11.82 -20.36 -2.49
CA ASP A 178 10.87 -21.20 -1.74
C ASP A 178 9.43 -20.72 -1.88
N TYR A 179 9.23 -19.40 -1.90
CA TYR A 179 7.91 -18.83 -2.11
C TYR A 179 7.41 -19.04 -3.54
N PHE A 180 8.24 -18.76 -4.52
CA PHE A 180 7.85 -18.78 -5.93
C PHE A 180 7.81 -20.18 -6.55
N SER A 181 8.49 -21.18 -5.96
CA SER A 181 8.43 -22.57 -6.40
C SER A 181 7.20 -23.34 -5.89
N THR A 182 6.49 -22.82 -4.90
CA THR A 182 5.27 -23.44 -4.38
C THR A 182 4.11 -23.19 -5.35
N ILE A 183 3.70 -24.21 -6.10
CA ILE A 183 2.66 -24.14 -7.14
C ILE A 183 1.50 -25.05 -6.76
N ALA A 184 0.27 -24.60 -7.03
CA ALA A 184 -0.92 -25.41 -6.88
C ALA A 184 -0.92 -26.55 -7.90
N THR A 185 -1.38 -27.73 -7.51
CA THR A 185 -1.42 -28.93 -8.35
C THR A 185 -2.54 -28.90 -9.41
N GLY A 186 -3.38 -27.86 -9.43
CA GLY A 186 -4.46 -27.69 -10.40
C GLY A 186 -3.96 -27.47 -11.82
N GLY A 187 -4.61 -28.11 -12.81
CA GLY A 187 -4.20 -28.04 -14.22
C GLY A 187 -4.14 -26.62 -14.79
N ALA A 188 -5.07 -25.74 -14.41
CA ALA A 188 -5.09 -24.34 -14.88
C ALA A 188 -3.88 -23.53 -14.40
N ALA A 189 -3.46 -23.71 -13.14
CA ALA A 189 -2.28 -23.04 -12.59
C ALA A 189 -0.99 -23.49 -13.32
N LEU A 190 -0.85 -24.79 -13.59
CA LEU A 190 0.30 -25.34 -14.31
C LEU A 190 0.35 -24.85 -15.76
N VAL A 191 -0.78 -24.81 -16.46
CA VAL A 191 -0.84 -24.26 -17.83
C VAL A 191 -0.40 -22.78 -17.86
N CYS A 192 -0.91 -21.96 -16.95
CA CYS A 192 -0.47 -20.58 -16.82
C CYS A 192 1.03 -20.45 -16.55
N LEU A 193 1.58 -21.32 -15.69
CA LEU A 193 3.01 -21.32 -15.38
C LEU A 193 3.88 -21.68 -16.59
N ILE A 194 3.51 -22.75 -17.33
CA ILE A 194 4.21 -23.14 -18.56
C ILE A 194 4.22 -21.99 -19.58
N HIS A 195 3.08 -21.35 -19.77
CA HIS A 195 2.98 -20.19 -20.67
C HIS A 195 3.80 -19.00 -20.17
N PHE A 196 3.87 -18.77 -18.86
CA PHE A 196 4.69 -17.71 -18.28
C PHE A 196 6.18 -17.95 -18.55
N LEU A 197 6.66 -19.17 -18.24
CA LEU A 197 8.08 -19.54 -18.40
C LEU A 197 8.50 -19.59 -19.88
N SER A 198 7.63 -20.03 -20.79
CA SER A 198 7.95 -20.08 -22.22
C SER A 198 8.14 -18.69 -22.86
N ARG A 199 7.49 -17.67 -22.32
CA ARG A 199 7.63 -16.28 -22.79
C ARG A 199 8.73 -15.49 -22.09
N SER A 200 9.10 -15.88 -20.88
CA SER A 200 10.19 -15.23 -20.13
C SER A 200 11.57 -15.55 -20.68
N ASN A 201 11.68 -16.54 -21.57
CA ASN A 201 12.92 -16.97 -22.21
C ASN A 201 13.12 -16.39 -23.62
N GLN A 202 12.28 -15.48 -24.05
CA GLN A 202 12.41 -14.73 -25.30
C GLN A 202 12.75 -13.26 -25.01
#